data_07e2977525a87b0b92487fc5ef9e0dfa
#
_entry.id   07e2977525a87b0b92487fc5ef9e0dfa
#
_cell.length_a   1.000
_cell.length_b   1.000
_cell.length_c   1.000
_cell.angle_alpha   90.00
_cell.angle_beta   90.00
_cell.angle_gamma   90.00
#
_symmetry.space_group_name_H-M   'P 1'
#
loop_
_entity.id
_entity.type
_entity.pdbx_description
1 polymer ?
#
loop_
_entity_poly.entity_id
_entity_poly.type
_entity_poly.pdbx_seq_one_letter_code
_entity_poly.pdbx_strand_id
1 'polypeptide(L)'
;MKTKILALSAISAACLMMMSTAMAEDAPAVVADPGPVTANVTLASEYRYRGIAQTNSKPAIQGGFDYAHESGFYVGNWNSSISWVSDTYQGANPVVSAPIEMDFYAGFKKEVTEGVTLDGGVLQYYYPTSNLPTTAGNPNTTEVYAAGTYSFATLKYSYSLSDLFGQLGSKGSSYVDLALNYDTGVEGIVLNAHVGYQKVAGSANPNSSYTDWKLGLTKDLGHGMNVAVAYIGTNADGTVAFYQSPTGQNLGRGTGLISFTKAF
;
A
#
# COMPACT_ATOMS: atom_id res chain seq x y z
N MET A 1 -0.99 -36.23 40.12
CA MET A 1 -1.54 -35.72 38.84
C MET A 1 -0.64 -34.60 38.39
N LYS A 2 0.21 -34.84 37.40
CA LYS A 2 1.12 -33.81 36.80
C LYS A 2 0.49 -33.34 35.53
N THR A 3 -0.04 -32.14 35.56
CA THR A 3 -0.57 -31.45 34.39
C THR A 3 0.60 -30.93 33.54
N LYS A 4 0.80 -31.53 32.37
CA LYS A 4 1.76 -31.06 31.39
C LYS A 4 1.16 -29.86 30.68
N ILE A 5 1.72 -28.69 30.93
CA ILE A 5 1.48 -27.50 30.09
C ILE A 5 2.32 -27.71 28.83
N LEU A 6 1.66 -27.99 27.73
CA LEU A 6 2.24 -27.92 26.39
C LEU A 6 2.42 -26.45 26.05
N ALA A 7 3.67 -25.99 26.08
CA ALA A 7 4.05 -24.75 25.46
C ALA A 7 3.96 -24.93 23.93
N LEU A 8 2.93 -24.38 23.32
CA LEU A 8 2.85 -24.21 21.88
C LEU A 8 3.68 -22.98 21.53
N SER A 9 4.95 -23.18 21.23
CA SER A 9 5.77 -22.18 20.56
C SER A 9 5.43 -22.23 19.05
N ALA A 10 4.37 -21.59 18.66
CA ALA A 10 4.12 -21.28 17.27
C ALA A 10 4.77 -19.92 16.98
N ILE A 11 6.06 -19.95 16.62
CA ILE A 11 6.70 -18.81 15.96
C ILE A 11 6.17 -18.82 14.53
N SER A 12 4.99 -18.28 14.34
CA SER A 12 4.53 -17.90 13.00
C SER A 12 5.15 -16.55 12.70
N ALA A 13 6.34 -16.56 12.09
CA ALA A 13 6.88 -15.40 11.44
C ALA A 13 6.03 -15.12 10.19
N ALA A 14 4.82 -14.58 10.39
CA ALA A 14 4.07 -13.97 9.32
C ALA A 14 4.86 -12.73 8.90
N CYS A 15 5.58 -12.81 7.78
CA CYS A 15 6.13 -11.65 7.09
C CYS A 15 4.95 -10.84 6.57
N LEU A 16 4.27 -10.09 7.44
CA LEU A 16 3.36 -9.04 7.04
C LEU A 16 4.23 -7.88 6.54
N MET A 17 4.51 -7.85 5.26
CA MET A 17 5.09 -6.66 4.65
C MET A 17 3.98 -5.63 4.53
N MET A 18 4.07 -4.61 5.36
CA MET A 18 3.17 -3.48 5.30
C MET A 18 3.65 -2.53 4.23
N MET A 19 3.22 -2.77 3.00
CA MET A 19 3.19 -1.71 2.00
C MET A 19 2.03 -0.80 2.35
N SER A 20 2.32 0.46 2.62
CA SER A 20 1.32 1.44 2.97
C SER A 20 0.30 1.58 1.85
N THR A 21 -0.94 1.24 2.15
CA THR A 21 -2.16 1.74 1.52
C THR A 21 -2.43 1.42 0.04
N ALA A 22 -1.71 0.50 -0.60
CA ALA A 22 -2.29 -0.18 -1.74
C ALA A 22 -3.29 -1.23 -1.22
N MET A 23 -4.47 -1.33 -1.79
CA MET A 23 -5.58 -2.20 -1.35
C MET A 23 -5.28 -3.70 -1.31
N ALA A 24 -4.05 -4.11 -1.56
CA ALA A 24 -3.62 -5.51 -1.53
C ALA A 24 -3.18 -6.00 -0.14
N GLU A 25 -3.26 -5.19 0.90
CA GLU A 25 -2.74 -5.53 2.23
C GLU A 25 -3.81 -6.06 3.19
N ASP A 26 -4.64 -6.93 2.69
CA ASP A 26 -5.43 -7.79 3.55
C ASP A 26 -4.54 -8.97 3.96
N ALA A 27 -4.49 -9.27 5.26
CA ALA A 27 -3.61 -10.26 5.86
C ALA A 27 -3.51 -11.53 4.99
N PRO A 28 -2.32 -11.98 4.60
CA PRO A 28 -2.19 -13.19 3.83
C PRO A 28 -2.74 -14.37 4.63
N ALA A 29 -3.53 -15.21 3.98
CA ALA A 29 -3.90 -16.50 4.52
C ALA A 29 -2.63 -17.24 4.95
N VAL A 30 -2.63 -17.84 6.14
CA VAL A 30 -1.50 -18.62 6.65
C VAL A 30 -1.26 -19.80 5.71
N VAL A 31 -0.34 -19.64 4.77
CA VAL A 31 0.18 -20.73 3.98
C VAL A 31 1.23 -21.43 4.85
N ALA A 32 1.18 -22.74 4.95
CA ALA A 32 2.16 -23.52 5.70
C ALA A 32 3.56 -23.25 5.13
N ASP A 33 4.42 -22.63 5.93
CA ASP A 33 5.82 -22.27 5.66
C ASP A 33 6.16 -22.06 4.17
N PRO A 34 5.89 -20.86 3.62
CA PRO A 34 6.09 -20.63 2.18
C PRO A 34 7.57 -20.56 1.78
N GLY A 35 8.50 -20.80 2.72
CA GLY A 35 9.92 -20.58 2.51
C GLY A 35 10.28 -19.08 2.48
N PRO A 36 11.52 -18.73 2.12
CA PRO A 36 11.99 -17.34 2.15
C PRO A 36 11.42 -16.46 1.02
N VAL A 37 10.76 -17.07 0.03
CA VAL A 37 10.15 -16.36 -1.12
C VAL A 37 8.66 -16.56 -1.11
N THR A 38 7.91 -15.47 -1.16
CA THR A 38 6.46 -15.45 -1.31
C THR A 38 6.07 -14.64 -2.54
N ALA A 39 4.91 -14.94 -3.12
CA ALA A 39 4.35 -14.19 -4.24
C ALA A 39 2.84 -14.08 -4.10
N ASN A 40 2.25 -13.07 -4.73
CA ASN A 40 0.81 -12.92 -4.77
C ASN A 40 0.34 -12.32 -6.10
N VAL A 41 -0.95 -12.51 -6.39
CA VAL A 41 -1.68 -11.81 -7.44
C VAL A 41 -3.05 -11.40 -6.92
N THR A 42 -3.48 -10.17 -7.23
CA THR A 42 -4.76 -9.60 -6.80
C THR A 42 -5.51 -9.04 -8.00
N LEU A 43 -6.81 -9.29 -8.05
CA LEU A 43 -7.76 -8.58 -8.89
C LEU A 43 -8.60 -7.67 -7.99
N ALA A 44 -8.55 -6.38 -8.25
CA ALA A 44 -9.29 -5.37 -7.49
C ALA A 44 -10.27 -4.63 -8.38
N SER A 45 -11.44 -4.23 -7.83
CA SER A 45 -12.41 -3.41 -8.55
C SER A 45 -11.88 -2.00 -8.87
N GLU A 46 -10.88 -1.55 -8.11
CA GLU A 46 -10.18 -0.27 -8.27
C GLU A 46 -8.88 -0.32 -7.47
N TYR A 47 -7.83 0.37 -7.93
CA TYR A 47 -6.63 0.58 -7.12
C TYR A 47 -6.67 1.94 -6.43
N ARG A 48 -6.50 1.95 -5.12
CA ARG A 48 -6.40 3.15 -4.29
C ARG A 48 -5.06 3.18 -3.54
N TYR A 49 -4.32 4.28 -3.70
CA TYR A 49 -3.12 4.57 -2.93
C TYR A 49 -3.37 5.76 -2.00
N ARG A 50 -3.20 5.56 -0.69
CA ARG A 50 -3.53 6.59 0.33
C ARG A 50 -4.90 7.23 0.06
N GLY A 51 -5.91 6.39 -0.26
CA GLY A 51 -7.27 6.80 -0.56
C GLY A 51 -7.52 7.41 -1.95
N ILE A 52 -6.49 7.74 -2.74
CA ILE A 52 -6.61 8.34 -4.08
C ILE A 52 -6.63 7.26 -5.17
N ALA A 53 -7.61 7.33 -6.08
CA ALA A 53 -7.74 6.39 -7.19
C ALA A 53 -6.57 6.47 -8.17
N GLN A 54 -5.96 5.32 -8.47
CA GLN A 54 -4.81 5.20 -9.37
C GLN A 54 -5.23 4.70 -10.76
N THR A 55 -6.41 4.09 -10.86
CA THR A 55 -6.96 3.51 -12.08
C THR A 55 -8.21 4.22 -12.59
N ASN A 56 -8.46 5.44 -12.12
CA ASN A 56 -9.65 6.23 -12.49
C ASN A 56 -10.96 5.45 -12.30
N SER A 57 -11.08 4.78 -11.13
CA SER A 57 -12.22 3.94 -10.74
C SER A 57 -12.47 2.76 -11.69
N LYS A 58 -11.41 2.18 -12.25
CA LYS A 58 -11.45 0.98 -13.09
C LYS A 58 -10.72 -0.18 -12.42
N PRO A 59 -11.04 -1.44 -12.82
CA PRO A 59 -10.36 -2.60 -12.26
C PRO A 59 -8.85 -2.57 -12.44
N ALA A 60 -8.14 -3.13 -11.45
CA ALA A 60 -6.70 -3.30 -11.46
C ALA A 60 -6.31 -4.77 -11.31
N ILE A 61 -5.19 -5.13 -11.96
CA ILE A 61 -4.41 -6.32 -11.64
C ILE A 61 -3.15 -5.90 -10.93
N GLN A 62 -2.86 -6.59 -9.82
CA GLN A 62 -1.75 -6.27 -8.93
C GLN A 62 -1.03 -7.55 -8.54
N GLY A 63 0.21 -7.43 -8.10
CA GLY A 63 0.94 -8.58 -7.60
C GLY A 63 2.43 -8.32 -7.47
N GLY A 64 3.09 -9.21 -6.74
CA GLY A 64 4.50 -9.06 -6.46
C GLY A 64 5.10 -10.30 -5.85
N PHE A 65 6.35 -10.17 -5.46
CA PHE A 65 7.09 -11.19 -4.75
C PHE A 65 8.00 -10.57 -3.71
N ASP A 66 8.27 -11.33 -2.66
CA ASP A 66 9.07 -10.93 -1.52
C ASP A 66 10.09 -12.01 -1.21
N TYR A 67 11.26 -11.59 -0.80
CA TYR A 67 12.26 -12.42 -0.16
C TYR A 67 12.49 -11.93 1.26
N ALA A 68 12.31 -12.80 2.24
CA ALA A 68 12.57 -12.53 3.64
C ALA A 68 13.66 -13.46 4.16
N HIS A 69 14.73 -12.87 4.71
CA HIS A 69 15.83 -13.60 5.32
C HIS A 69 15.61 -13.73 6.83
N GLU A 70 16.04 -14.84 7.41
CA GLU A 70 15.91 -15.11 8.86
C GLU A 70 16.55 -14.05 9.78
N SER A 71 17.53 -13.29 9.26
CA SER A 71 18.12 -12.17 10.00
C SER A 71 17.16 -11.00 10.21
N GLY A 72 16.05 -10.97 9.48
CA GLY A 72 15.11 -9.85 9.42
C GLY A 72 15.26 -8.95 8.20
N PHE A 73 16.31 -9.13 7.38
CA PHE A 73 16.44 -8.44 6.10
C PHE A 73 15.38 -8.92 5.11
N TYR A 74 14.80 -8.01 4.34
CA TYR A 74 13.89 -8.34 3.25
C TYR A 74 14.10 -7.45 2.04
N VAL A 75 13.71 -7.95 0.88
CA VAL A 75 13.61 -7.22 -0.38
C VAL A 75 12.42 -7.74 -1.16
N GLY A 76 11.73 -6.85 -1.86
CA GLY A 76 10.58 -7.24 -2.65
C GLY A 76 10.28 -6.28 -3.78
N ASN A 77 9.32 -6.69 -4.58
CA ASN A 77 8.74 -5.92 -5.66
C ASN A 77 7.24 -6.14 -5.68
N TRP A 78 6.51 -5.05 -5.80
CA TRP A 78 5.07 -5.07 -6.03
C TRP A 78 4.73 -4.24 -7.26
N ASN A 79 3.67 -4.60 -7.96
CA ASN A 79 3.30 -3.96 -9.21
C ASN A 79 1.79 -3.82 -9.32
N SER A 80 1.33 -2.79 -10.01
CA SER A 80 -0.09 -2.58 -10.33
C SER A 80 -0.28 -1.96 -11.69
N SER A 81 -1.33 -2.36 -12.38
CA SER A 81 -1.85 -1.57 -13.50
C SER A 81 -2.37 -0.22 -12.97
N ILE A 82 -2.07 0.86 -13.71
CA ILE A 82 -2.49 2.23 -13.37
C ILE A 82 -2.93 3.00 -14.62
N SER A 83 -3.56 4.16 -14.41
CA SER A 83 -3.84 5.11 -15.48
C SER A 83 -3.50 6.55 -15.12
N TRP A 84 -3.30 6.87 -13.83
CA TRP A 84 -3.21 8.24 -13.34
C TRP A 84 -2.15 9.09 -14.03
N VAL A 85 -0.95 8.54 -14.35
CA VAL A 85 0.10 9.29 -15.04
C VAL A 85 -0.34 9.65 -16.46
N SER A 86 -0.87 8.67 -17.20
CA SER A 86 -1.39 8.93 -18.56
C SER A 86 -2.59 9.87 -18.55
N ASP A 87 -3.46 9.73 -17.55
CA ASP A 87 -4.66 10.57 -17.37
C ASP A 87 -4.28 12.03 -17.08
N THR A 88 -3.22 12.28 -16.28
CA THR A 88 -2.71 13.63 -15.98
C THR A 88 -2.26 14.37 -17.23
N TYR A 89 -1.74 13.66 -18.23
CA TYR A 89 -1.24 14.24 -19.48
C TYR A 89 -2.16 13.92 -20.68
N GLN A 90 -3.47 13.74 -20.43
CA GLN A 90 -4.44 13.47 -21.50
C GLN A 90 -4.43 14.60 -22.53
N GLY A 91 -4.34 14.23 -23.81
CA GLY A 91 -4.26 15.19 -24.92
C GLY A 91 -2.84 15.65 -25.27
N ALA A 92 -1.81 15.17 -24.57
CA ALA A 92 -0.42 15.42 -24.98
C ALA A 92 -0.12 14.80 -26.35
N ASN A 93 0.73 15.48 -27.12
CA ASN A 93 1.22 14.97 -28.40
C ASN A 93 2.76 15.07 -28.42
N PRO A 94 3.52 13.94 -28.45
CA PRO A 94 3.02 12.56 -28.50
C PRO A 94 2.31 12.10 -27.19
N VAL A 95 1.48 11.07 -27.30
CA VAL A 95 0.70 10.53 -26.16
C VAL A 95 1.62 10.00 -25.07
N VAL A 96 1.37 10.42 -23.83
CA VAL A 96 2.08 9.88 -22.65
C VAL A 96 1.51 8.51 -22.29
N SER A 97 2.40 7.54 -22.09
CA SER A 97 2.04 6.20 -21.63
C SER A 97 2.77 5.85 -20.33
N ALA A 98 2.03 5.36 -19.34
CA ALA A 98 2.53 4.82 -18.09
C ALA A 98 1.51 3.79 -17.56
N PRO A 99 1.51 2.55 -18.10
CA PRO A 99 0.45 1.59 -17.82
C PRO A 99 0.64 0.83 -16.51
N ILE A 100 1.81 0.95 -15.88
CA ILE A 100 2.19 0.17 -14.70
C ILE A 100 2.96 1.01 -13.69
N GLU A 101 2.69 0.76 -12.43
CA GLU A 101 3.50 1.13 -11.27
C GLU A 101 4.32 -0.08 -10.85
N MET A 102 5.59 0.14 -10.54
CA MET A 102 6.52 -0.88 -10.04
C MET A 102 7.20 -0.37 -8.79
N ASP A 103 6.99 -1.04 -7.68
CA ASP A 103 7.53 -0.66 -6.38
C ASP A 103 8.63 -1.63 -5.98
N PHE A 104 9.83 -1.10 -5.75
CA PHE A 104 10.98 -1.86 -5.26
C PHE A 104 11.29 -1.43 -3.85
N TYR A 105 11.38 -2.37 -2.93
CA TYR A 105 11.64 -2.08 -1.53
C TYR A 105 12.62 -3.04 -0.91
N ALA A 106 13.32 -2.53 0.09
CA ALA A 106 14.19 -3.31 0.96
C ALA A 106 14.20 -2.72 2.36
N GLY A 107 14.37 -3.57 3.36
CA GLY A 107 14.34 -3.13 4.74
C GLY A 107 14.82 -4.18 5.71
N PHE A 108 14.65 -3.85 6.98
CA PHE A 108 14.97 -4.71 8.09
C PHE A 108 13.83 -4.68 9.10
N LYS A 109 13.27 -5.86 9.40
CA LYS A 109 12.15 -6.05 10.31
C LYS A 109 12.54 -7.03 11.40
N LYS A 110 12.28 -6.68 12.67
CA LYS A 110 12.63 -7.52 13.80
C LYS A 110 11.66 -7.36 14.96
N GLU A 111 11.29 -8.46 15.56
CA GLU A 111 10.66 -8.47 16.87
C GLU A 111 11.73 -8.12 17.92
N VAL A 112 11.51 -7.02 18.63
CA VAL A 112 12.48 -6.46 19.62
C VAL A 112 12.11 -6.85 21.05
N THR A 113 10.85 -7.14 21.29
CA THR A 113 10.31 -7.72 22.52
C THR A 113 9.00 -8.43 22.18
N GLU A 114 8.51 -9.28 23.08
CA GLU A 114 7.27 -10.05 22.84
C GLU A 114 6.12 -9.18 22.36
N GLY A 115 5.62 -9.48 21.17
CA GLY A 115 4.51 -8.77 20.51
C GLY A 115 4.85 -7.40 19.93
N VAL A 116 6.12 -6.92 20.02
CA VAL A 116 6.54 -5.64 19.44
C VAL A 116 7.54 -5.86 18.31
N THR A 117 7.13 -5.52 17.09
CA THR A 117 7.98 -5.58 15.90
C THR A 117 8.32 -4.17 15.43
N LEU A 118 9.59 -3.93 15.14
CA LEU A 118 10.07 -2.72 14.47
C LEU A 118 10.46 -3.05 13.03
N ASP A 119 10.21 -2.12 12.14
CA ASP A 119 10.50 -2.22 10.71
C ASP A 119 11.03 -0.88 10.20
N GLY A 120 12.01 -0.92 9.30
CA GLY A 120 12.53 0.26 8.64
C GLY A 120 13.13 -0.08 7.29
N GLY A 121 12.91 0.78 6.31
CA GLY A 121 13.35 0.48 4.96
C GLY A 121 13.28 1.66 4.01
N VAL A 122 13.52 1.33 2.75
CA VAL A 122 13.42 2.22 1.60
C VAL A 122 12.45 1.65 0.60
N LEU A 123 11.68 2.52 -0.04
CA LEU A 123 10.72 2.18 -1.08
C LEU A 123 10.91 3.13 -2.26
N GLN A 124 11.07 2.56 -3.46
CA GLN A 124 11.13 3.26 -4.72
C GLN A 124 9.87 2.95 -5.53
N TYR A 125 9.02 3.94 -5.70
CA TYR A 125 7.95 3.93 -6.70
C TYR A 125 8.55 4.26 -8.05
N TYR A 126 8.38 3.38 -9.01
CA TYR A 126 8.90 3.53 -10.36
C TYR A 126 7.79 3.42 -11.39
N TYR A 127 7.71 4.42 -12.25
CA TYR A 127 6.71 4.51 -13.33
C TYR A 127 7.44 4.50 -14.67
N PRO A 128 7.51 3.35 -15.38
CA PRO A 128 8.07 3.31 -16.72
C PRO A 128 7.18 4.13 -17.67
N THR A 129 7.63 5.34 -17.98
CA THR A 129 6.90 6.30 -18.80
C THR A 129 7.49 6.41 -20.20
N SER A 130 6.66 6.68 -21.20
CA SER A 130 7.08 7.15 -22.51
C SER A 130 6.45 8.52 -22.82
N ASN A 131 7.21 9.35 -23.54
CA ASN A 131 6.77 10.69 -24.00
C ASN A 131 6.38 11.64 -22.88
N LEU A 132 6.89 11.46 -21.65
CA LEU A 132 6.65 12.42 -20.56
C LEU A 132 7.21 13.79 -20.97
N PRO A 133 6.43 14.89 -20.90
CA PRO A 133 6.93 16.23 -21.22
C PRO A 133 8.14 16.60 -20.37
N THR A 134 9.13 17.27 -20.94
CA THR A 134 10.33 17.70 -20.21
C THR A 134 10.06 18.69 -19.08
N THR A 135 8.90 19.36 -19.12
CA THR A 135 8.42 20.25 -18.06
C THR A 135 7.61 19.55 -16.98
N ALA A 136 7.29 18.26 -17.17
CA ALA A 136 6.58 17.47 -16.19
C ALA A 136 7.46 17.16 -14.99
N GLY A 137 6.86 17.07 -13.81
CA GLY A 137 7.51 16.47 -12.65
C GLY A 137 7.75 14.97 -12.88
N ASN A 138 8.86 14.44 -12.39
CA ASN A 138 9.14 13.01 -12.43
C ASN A 138 8.18 12.28 -11.48
N PRO A 139 7.33 11.36 -11.97
CA PRO A 139 6.41 10.63 -11.10
C PRO A 139 7.12 9.65 -10.14
N ASN A 140 8.34 9.25 -10.46
CA ASN A 140 9.11 8.34 -9.60
C ASN A 140 9.37 8.99 -8.25
N THR A 141 9.14 8.22 -7.17
CA THR A 141 9.23 8.71 -5.80
C THR A 141 10.04 7.74 -4.96
N THR A 142 10.98 8.28 -4.17
CA THR A 142 11.75 7.49 -3.20
C THR A 142 11.31 7.90 -1.80
N GLU A 143 10.91 6.92 -0.99
CA GLU A 143 10.59 7.12 0.43
C GLU A 143 11.50 6.26 1.32
N VAL A 144 11.80 6.78 2.50
CA VAL A 144 12.28 5.99 3.64
C VAL A 144 11.16 5.88 4.64
N TYR A 145 11.09 4.78 5.37
CA TYR A 145 10.04 4.59 6.36
C TYR A 145 10.54 3.90 7.62
N ALA A 146 9.79 4.11 8.69
CA ALA A 146 9.89 3.38 9.94
C ALA A 146 8.48 3.01 10.43
N ALA A 147 8.33 1.80 10.97
CA ALA A 147 7.07 1.33 11.52
C ALA A 147 7.28 0.56 12.82
N GLY A 148 6.25 0.59 13.66
CA GLY A 148 6.17 -0.21 14.86
C GLY A 148 4.83 -0.92 14.92
N THR A 149 4.85 -2.24 15.13
CA THR A 149 3.66 -3.07 15.25
C THR A 149 3.57 -3.59 16.68
N TYR A 150 2.40 -3.48 17.27
CA TYR A 150 2.05 -4.13 18.53
C TYR A 150 0.70 -4.83 18.39
N SER A 151 0.69 -6.15 18.57
CA SER A 151 -0.50 -6.97 18.38
C SER A 151 -1.09 -6.77 16.97
N PHE A 152 -2.31 -6.25 16.87
CA PHE A 152 -3.04 -5.99 15.62
C PHE A 152 -2.89 -4.55 15.11
N ALA A 153 -2.13 -3.70 15.80
CA ALA A 153 -1.99 -2.29 15.45
C ALA A 153 -0.58 -1.97 14.95
N THR A 154 -0.50 -1.20 13.86
CA THR A 154 0.77 -0.71 13.29
C THR A 154 0.71 0.78 13.10
N LEU A 155 1.76 1.46 13.54
CA LEU A 155 2.02 2.86 13.23
C LEU A 155 3.21 2.94 12.29
N LYS A 156 3.04 3.60 11.12
CA LYS A 156 4.09 3.81 10.12
C LYS A 156 4.26 5.29 9.82
N TYR A 157 5.51 5.70 9.64
CA TYR A 157 5.89 7.01 9.14
C TYR A 157 6.75 6.86 7.89
N SER A 158 6.34 7.50 6.80
CA SER A 158 7.07 7.55 5.53
C SER A 158 7.51 8.99 5.25
N TYR A 159 8.70 9.15 4.68
CA TYR A 159 9.28 10.45 4.32
C TYR A 159 9.87 10.41 2.92
N SER A 160 9.45 11.35 2.07
CA SER A 160 9.87 11.41 0.67
C SER A 160 11.22 12.10 0.51
N LEU A 161 12.16 11.39 -0.10
CA LEU A 161 13.51 11.89 -0.41
C LEU A 161 13.56 12.61 -1.76
N SER A 162 12.52 12.46 -2.58
CA SER A 162 12.32 13.13 -3.87
C SER A 162 11.03 13.97 -3.85
N ASP A 163 10.69 14.60 -4.96
CA ASP A 163 9.35 15.14 -5.14
C ASP A 163 8.31 14.01 -5.13
N LEU A 164 7.14 14.27 -4.54
CA LEU A 164 6.09 13.29 -4.34
C LEU A 164 5.26 13.16 -5.62
N PHE A 165 5.38 12.03 -6.33
CA PHE A 165 4.58 11.66 -7.51
C PHE A 165 4.48 12.78 -8.58
N GLY A 166 5.62 13.45 -8.85
CA GLY A 166 5.67 14.50 -9.84
C GLY A 166 5.14 15.87 -9.41
N GLN A 167 4.74 16.04 -8.16
CA GLN A 167 4.36 17.34 -7.59
C GLN A 167 5.63 18.17 -7.33
N LEU A 168 5.94 19.09 -8.23
CA LEU A 168 7.18 19.86 -8.18
C LEU A 168 7.35 20.62 -6.85
N GLY A 169 8.56 20.54 -6.27
CA GLY A 169 8.90 21.21 -5.02
C GLY A 169 8.29 20.54 -3.78
N SER A 170 7.81 19.30 -3.87
CA SER A 170 7.19 18.56 -2.76
C SER A 170 8.13 17.60 -2.04
N LYS A 171 9.42 17.64 -2.32
CA LYS A 171 10.43 16.89 -1.55
C LYS A 171 10.30 17.19 -0.06
N GLY A 172 10.37 16.15 0.77
CA GLY A 172 10.14 16.26 2.20
C GLY A 172 8.66 16.08 2.60
N SER A 173 7.81 15.68 1.67
CA SER A 173 6.46 15.19 1.98
C SER A 173 6.52 14.00 2.91
N SER A 174 5.50 13.80 3.73
CA SER A 174 5.47 12.71 4.70
C SER A 174 4.06 12.13 4.84
N TYR A 175 4.01 10.87 5.24
CA TYR A 175 2.76 10.17 5.51
C TYR A 175 2.85 9.44 6.85
N VAL A 176 1.86 9.67 7.70
CA VAL A 176 1.65 8.94 8.96
C VAL A 176 0.45 8.05 8.77
N ASP A 177 0.57 6.77 9.10
CA ASP A 177 -0.50 5.78 8.99
C ASP A 177 -0.64 4.98 10.28
N LEU A 178 -1.86 4.87 10.78
CA LEU A 178 -2.25 3.92 11.82
C LEU A 178 -3.17 2.89 11.20
N ALA A 179 -2.68 1.66 11.08
CA ALA A 179 -3.42 0.52 10.55
C ALA A 179 -3.78 -0.48 11.65
N LEU A 180 -4.96 -1.09 11.55
CA LEU A 180 -5.47 -2.11 12.45
C LEU A 180 -5.92 -3.31 11.63
N ASN A 181 -5.37 -4.52 11.93
CA ASN A 181 -5.79 -5.79 11.34
C ASN A 181 -6.16 -6.75 12.48
N TYR A 182 -7.43 -6.82 12.80
CA TYR A 182 -7.95 -7.56 13.94
C TYR A 182 -8.62 -8.87 13.50
N ASP A 183 -8.01 -10.00 13.89
CA ASP A 183 -8.65 -11.30 13.71
C ASP A 183 -9.88 -11.37 14.64
N THR A 184 -11.06 -11.50 14.03
CA THR A 184 -12.32 -11.56 14.77
C THR A 184 -12.53 -12.88 15.49
N GLY A 185 -11.74 -13.91 15.19
CA GLY A 185 -11.92 -15.28 15.64
C GLY A 185 -13.12 -15.99 14.99
N VAL A 186 -13.77 -15.35 14.01
CA VAL A 186 -14.96 -15.89 13.34
C VAL A 186 -14.61 -16.31 11.93
N GLU A 187 -14.51 -17.61 11.69
CA GLU A 187 -14.39 -18.23 10.35
C GLU A 187 -13.35 -17.58 9.43
N GLY A 188 -12.18 -17.16 9.95
CA GLY A 188 -11.13 -16.53 9.16
C GLY A 188 -11.52 -15.14 8.62
N ILE A 189 -12.33 -14.40 9.36
CA ILE A 189 -12.67 -13.00 9.04
C ILE A 189 -11.73 -12.09 9.83
N VAL A 190 -11.05 -11.20 9.12
CA VAL A 190 -10.21 -10.13 9.67
C VAL A 190 -10.90 -8.79 9.44
N LEU A 191 -10.97 -7.98 10.49
CA LEU A 191 -11.38 -6.57 10.40
C LEU A 191 -10.16 -5.72 10.08
N ASN A 192 -10.25 -4.95 9.00
CA ASN A 192 -9.19 -4.06 8.54
C ASN A 192 -9.65 -2.62 8.68
N ALA A 193 -8.85 -1.78 9.31
CA ALA A 193 -9.12 -0.35 9.38
C ALA A 193 -7.80 0.43 9.32
N HIS A 194 -7.83 1.61 8.72
CA HIS A 194 -6.73 2.55 8.86
C HIS A 194 -7.18 4.00 8.81
N VAL A 195 -6.34 4.87 9.32
CA VAL A 195 -6.40 6.31 9.14
C VAL A 195 -4.99 6.82 8.90
N GLY A 196 -4.82 7.63 7.85
CA GLY A 196 -3.55 8.20 7.48
C GLY A 196 -3.62 9.70 7.22
N TYR A 197 -2.48 10.37 7.33
CA TYR A 197 -2.34 11.79 6.98
C TYR A 197 -1.17 11.99 6.03
N GLN A 198 -1.48 12.44 4.81
CA GLN A 198 -0.51 12.85 3.81
C GLN A 198 -0.22 14.34 3.97
N LYS A 199 0.98 14.68 4.40
CA LYS A 199 1.52 16.03 4.30
C LYS A 199 2.24 16.16 2.97
N VAL A 200 1.78 17.04 2.09
CA VAL A 200 2.50 17.43 0.88
C VAL A 200 3.29 18.69 1.17
N ALA A 201 4.61 18.61 0.99
CA ALA A 201 5.52 19.73 1.24
C ALA A 201 5.52 20.74 0.08
N GLY A 202 6.07 21.92 0.36
CA GLY A 202 6.31 22.97 -0.62
C GLY A 202 5.15 23.95 -0.80
N SER A 203 5.47 25.23 -0.89
CA SER A 203 4.49 26.31 -1.05
C SER A 203 3.77 26.32 -2.41
N ALA A 204 4.30 25.59 -3.39
CA ALA A 204 3.68 25.41 -4.70
C ALA A 204 2.51 24.41 -4.68
N ASN A 205 2.31 23.69 -3.58
CA ASN A 205 1.31 22.65 -3.43
C ASN A 205 0.27 22.99 -2.33
N PRO A 206 -0.37 24.16 -2.38
CA PRO A 206 -1.39 24.52 -1.41
C PRO A 206 -2.57 23.54 -1.50
N ASN A 207 -3.17 23.22 -0.35
CA ASN A 207 -4.33 22.32 -0.23
C ASN A 207 -4.10 20.87 -0.69
N SER A 208 -2.85 20.46 -0.96
CA SER A 208 -2.56 19.09 -1.39
C SER A 208 -2.44 18.09 -0.24
N SER A 209 -2.38 18.55 1.02
CA SER A 209 -2.35 17.67 2.19
C SER A 209 -3.75 17.19 2.55
N TYR A 210 -3.89 15.93 2.96
CA TYR A 210 -5.19 15.34 3.27
C TYR A 210 -5.08 14.19 4.26
N THR A 211 -6.23 13.80 4.80
CA THR A 211 -6.43 12.58 5.58
C THR A 211 -7.21 11.57 4.76
N ASP A 212 -6.84 10.31 4.87
CA ASP A 212 -7.57 9.19 4.30
C ASP A 212 -7.93 8.15 5.37
N TRP A 213 -8.90 7.31 5.08
CA TRP A 213 -9.38 6.24 5.97
C TRP A 213 -9.94 5.06 5.19
N LYS A 214 -9.86 3.88 5.81
CA LYS A 214 -10.43 2.64 5.31
C LYS A 214 -11.12 1.89 6.46
N LEU A 215 -12.23 1.23 6.14
CA LEU A 215 -12.84 0.20 6.97
C LEU A 215 -13.25 -0.96 6.07
N GLY A 216 -12.81 -2.17 6.39
CA GLY A 216 -13.04 -3.34 5.56
C GLY A 216 -13.04 -4.64 6.32
N LEU A 217 -13.36 -5.70 5.61
CA LEU A 217 -13.32 -7.09 6.07
C LEU A 217 -12.61 -7.93 5.01
N THR A 218 -11.74 -8.81 5.48
CA THR A 218 -11.11 -9.84 4.65
C THR A 218 -11.57 -11.20 5.12
N LYS A 219 -12.00 -12.05 4.18
CA LYS A 219 -12.36 -13.45 4.42
C LYS A 219 -11.29 -14.36 3.82
N ASP A 220 -10.65 -15.15 4.67
CA ASP A 220 -9.80 -16.26 4.22
C ASP A 220 -10.69 -17.39 3.66
N LEU A 221 -10.41 -17.81 2.43
CA LEU A 221 -11.07 -18.91 1.73
C LEU A 221 -10.23 -20.19 1.78
N GLY A 222 -9.08 -20.15 2.43
CA GLY A 222 -8.11 -21.24 2.45
C GLY A 222 -7.24 -21.30 1.19
N HIS A 223 -6.20 -22.13 1.24
CA HIS A 223 -5.26 -22.36 0.14
C HIS A 223 -4.59 -21.08 -0.41
N GLY A 224 -4.37 -20.07 0.45
CA GLY A 224 -3.78 -18.78 0.05
C GLY A 224 -4.74 -17.90 -0.74
N MET A 225 -6.04 -18.15 -0.70
CA MET A 225 -7.06 -17.30 -1.35
C MET A 225 -7.79 -16.45 -0.32
N ASN A 226 -8.02 -15.18 -0.61
CA ASN A 226 -8.88 -14.33 0.19
C ASN A 226 -9.74 -13.40 -0.67
N VAL A 227 -10.84 -12.96 -0.10
CA VAL A 227 -11.71 -11.92 -0.64
C VAL A 227 -11.79 -10.80 0.39
N ALA A 228 -11.59 -9.57 -0.05
CA ALA A 228 -11.75 -8.40 0.79
C ALA A 228 -12.83 -7.47 0.22
N VAL A 229 -13.54 -6.81 1.15
CA VAL A 229 -14.47 -5.72 0.87
C VAL A 229 -14.12 -4.56 1.78
N ALA A 230 -14.09 -3.33 1.26
CA ALA A 230 -13.77 -2.17 2.08
C ALA A 230 -14.51 -0.92 1.60
N TYR A 231 -14.71 0.02 2.50
CA TYR A 231 -15.04 1.39 2.18
C TYR A 231 -13.83 2.28 2.47
N ILE A 232 -13.45 3.09 1.48
CA ILE A 232 -12.29 3.99 1.53
C ILE A 232 -12.74 5.39 1.17
N GLY A 233 -12.16 6.39 1.84
CA GLY A 233 -12.42 7.77 1.56
C GLY A 233 -11.28 8.68 1.99
N THR A 234 -11.34 9.92 1.53
CA THR A 234 -10.41 11.00 1.92
C THR A 234 -11.14 12.32 2.08
N ASN A 235 -10.48 13.30 2.71
CA ASN A 235 -10.87 14.70 2.67
C ASN A 235 -10.00 15.51 1.68
N ALA A 236 -9.34 14.85 0.72
CA ALA A 236 -8.55 15.51 -0.31
C ALA A 236 -9.38 16.53 -1.08
N ASP A 237 -8.83 17.71 -1.26
CA ASP A 237 -9.49 18.79 -2.01
C ASP A 237 -9.60 18.42 -3.50
N GLY A 238 -10.81 18.07 -3.93
CA GLY A 238 -11.09 17.68 -5.30
C GLY A 238 -10.89 18.81 -6.35
N THR A 239 -10.50 20.03 -5.94
CA THR A 239 -10.09 21.10 -6.85
C THR A 239 -8.60 21.07 -7.20
N VAL A 240 -7.80 20.31 -6.43
CA VAL A 240 -6.37 20.09 -6.71
C VAL A 240 -6.24 19.17 -7.91
N ALA A 241 -5.50 19.61 -8.94
CA ALA A 241 -5.39 18.89 -10.21
C ALA A 241 -4.90 17.44 -10.07
N PHE A 242 -3.99 17.16 -9.12
CA PHE A 242 -3.51 15.80 -8.83
C PHE A 242 -4.58 14.86 -8.26
N TYR A 243 -5.72 15.42 -7.78
CA TYR A 243 -6.82 14.63 -7.21
C TYR A 243 -8.06 14.66 -8.11
N GLN A 244 -7.90 15.06 -9.37
CA GLN A 244 -8.96 15.05 -10.37
C GLN A 244 -8.68 14.05 -11.49
N SER A 245 -9.73 13.37 -11.93
CA SER A 245 -9.69 12.63 -13.19
C SER A 245 -9.72 13.60 -14.39
N PRO A 246 -9.41 13.10 -15.61
CA PRO A 246 -9.56 13.91 -16.84
C PRO A 246 -10.95 14.51 -17.05
N THR A 247 -11.97 13.93 -16.43
CA THR A 247 -13.37 14.41 -16.49
C THR A 247 -13.77 15.27 -15.29
N GLY A 248 -12.81 15.65 -14.43
CA GLY A 248 -13.04 16.50 -13.26
C GLY A 248 -13.65 15.77 -12.05
N GLN A 249 -13.65 14.43 -12.03
CA GLN A 249 -14.12 13.69 -10.86
C GLN A 249 -13.06 13.72 -9.75
N ASN A 250 -13.49 13.91 -8.50
CA ASN A 250 -12.61 13.79 -7.34
C ASN A 250 -12.18 12.34 -7.17
N LEU A 251 -10.88 12.07 -7.37
CA LEU A 251 -10.25 10.75 -7.22
C LEU A 251 -10.14 10.29 -5.75
N GLY A 252 -10.26 11.22 -4.79
CA GLY A 252 -10.27 10.95 -3.36
C GLY A 252 -11.67 10.71 -2.77
N ARG A 253 -12.73 10.73 -3.58
CA ARG A 253 -14.11 10.49 -3.11
C ARG A 253 -14.26 9.12 -2.46
N GLY A 254 -15.14 9.01 -1.45
CA GLY A 254 -15.46 7.74 -0.81
C GLY A 254 -16.03 6.71 -1.79
N THR A 255 -15.59 5.46 -1.69
CA THR A 255 -16.01 4.36 -2.55
C THR A 255 -15.95 3.02 -1.84
N GLY A 256 -16.80 2.08 -2.28
CA GLY A 256 -16.70 0.67 -1.90
C GLY A 256 -15.79 -0.08 -2.87
N LEU A 257 -14.96 -0.97 -2.35
CA LEU A 257 -14.00 -1.77 -3.09
C LEU A 257 -14.17 -3.25 -2.79
N ILE A 258 -13.88 -4.07 -3.77
CA ILE A 258 -13.76 -5.52 -3.61
C ILE A 258 -12.47 -5.98 -4.28
N SER A 259 -11.78 -6.92 -3.63
CA SER A 259 -10.60 -7.58 -4.20
C SER A 259 -10.63 -9.09 -3.95
N PHE A 260 -9.95 -9.81 -4.84
CA PHE A 260 -9.65 -11.23 -4.69
C PHE A 260 -8.14 -11.42 -4.85
N THR A 261 -7.53 -12.06 -3.86
CA THR A 261 -6.08 -12.31 -3.83
C THR A 261 -5.79 -13.80 -3.78
N LYS A 262 -4.77 -14.22 -4.51
CA LYS A 262 -4.13 -15.53 -4.41
C LYS A 262 -2.66 -15.35 -4.02
N ALA A 263 -2.28 -15.92 -2.88
CA ALA A 263 -0.89 -16.05 -2.42
C ALA A 263 -0.32 -17.44 -2.78
N PHE A 264 1.03 -17.49 -3.00
CA PHE A 264 1.79 -18.67 -3.40
C PHE A 264 3.00 -18.86 -2.49
#